data_6bb505643ab49c91f7a1d6b4d52ca384
#
_entry.id   6bb505643ab49c91f7a1d6b4d52ca384
#
_cell.length_a   1.000
_cell.length_b   1.000
_cell.length_c   1.000
_cell.angle_alpha   90.00
_cell.angle_beta   90.00
_cell.angle_gamma   90.00
#
_symmetry.space_group_name_H-M   'P 1'
#
loop_
_entity.id
_entity.type
_entity.pdbx_description
1 polymer ?
#
loop_
_entity_poly.entity_id
_entity_poly.type
_entity_poly.pdbx_seq_one_letter_code
_entity_poly.pdbx_strand_id
1 'polypeptide(L)'
;MELLTLYLARVEHDLGHDCARPELADHWRESRRRREVSSIDVLQNQATPVFIKELFNFFFRDDLYGRLEREDNILLSTGSVEEERFGLPSALRACVHYALERGWYGYSDSLGRDATRSAIAEMENAREGRTNYDATNVAVTFGGTAAVGSLVELLARRNRNRRSGTAVVGLPNYPPLVRSIGQRFPTELVPLACEGQRTPLRPLLDAIRTDTPLVFIQTVTNPTGARVDVNELDRLLRTVTDSTVVILDDSHDCLGPRAEGLRSLHPNLVRVRSLSKSHGAPGLKVGWILAHEEIVSEFYELASTAYGSPPSLFYLLTEVLARFELWEIRDLMEPGPHELAELAEYEPCARDLVNAYASYRIEREARERELLALRNFTVDRAHSFSEQVFAPLCSFNVTFAPGSAGPDYLLFRRLLRRERVAFYPGILAYCLDGAWLRASPGVQKNDLVSAMDRTERFVRGLR
;
A
#
# COMPACT_ATOMS: atom_id res chain seq x y z
N MET A 1 22.43 -5.53 4.42
CA MET A 1 23.06 -5.97 5.69
C MET A 1 22.11 -6.69 6.62
N GLU A 2 20.93 -6.14 6.95
CA GLU A 2 19.98 -6.76 7.90
C GLU A 2 19.41 -8.10 7.44
N LEU A 3 19.03 -8.26 6.18
CA LEU A 3 18.55 -9.53 5.64
C LEU A 3 19.59 -10.64 5.81
N LEU A 4 20.83 -10.34 5.48
CA LEU A 4 21.94 -11.25 5.69
C LEU A 4 22.12 -11.55 7.17
N THR A 5 22.07 -10.54 8.05
CA THR A 5 22.19 -10.74 9.50
C THR A 5 21.07 -11.61 10.06
N LEU A 6 19.81 -11.42 9.61
CA LEU A 6 18.69 -12.27 10.00
C LEU A 6 18.84 -13.71 9.49
N TYR A 7 19.24 -13.87 8.25
CA TYR A 7 19.51 -15.18 7.66
C TYR A 7 20.64 -15.89 8.45
N LEU A 8 21.69 -15.18 8.74
CA LEU A 8 22.84 -15.69 9.51
C LEU A 8 22.45 -16.03 10.95
N ALA A 9 21.66 -15.19 11.60
CA ALA A 9 21.16 -15.46 12.97
C ALA A 9 20.26 -16.70 12.99
N ARG A 10 19.44 -16.90 11.96
CA ARG A 10 18.61 -18.11 11.84
C ARG A 10 19.47 -19.35 11.59
N VAL A 11 20.42 -19.27 10.68
CA VAL A 11 21.34 -20.40 10.40
C VAL A 11 22.16 -20.75 11.65
N GLU A 12 22.67 -19.76 12.39
CA GLU A 12 23.37 -20.02 13.65
C GLU A 12 22.47 -20.63 14.72
N HIS A 13 21.21 -20.21 14.82
CA HIS A 13 20.24 -20.81 15.72
C HIS A 13 19.97 -22.27 15.32
N ASP A 14 19.72 -22.53 14.05
CA ASP A 14 19.39 -23.88 13.53
C ASP A 14 20.62 -24.81 13.63
N LEU A 15 21.83 -24.32 13.41
CA LEU A 15 23.08 -25.06 13.58
C LEU A 15 23.50 -25.23 15.05
N GLY A 16 23.04 -24.38 15.97
CA GLY A 16 23.45 -24.37 17.37
C GLY A 16 22.68 -25.33 18.27
N HIS A 17 21.45 -25.70 17.92
CA HIS A 17 20.57 -26.45 18.84
C HIS A 17 20.53 -27.97 18.62
N ASP A 18 20.70 -28.45 17.39
CA ASP A 18 20.67 -29.88 17.08
C ASP A 18 21.54 -30.24 15.87
N CYS A 19 22.65 -29.53 15.71
CA CYS A 19 23.52 -29.79 14.58
C CYS A 19 24.25 -31.13 14.74
N ALA A 20 23.89 -32.10 13.92
CA ALA A 20 24.56 -33.39 13.88
C ALA A 20 26.06 -33.32 13.44
N ARG A 21 26.50 -32.15 12.98
CA ARG A 21 27.86 -31.88 12.51
C ARG A 21 28.33 -30.49 12.94
N PRO A 22 28.81 -30.32 14.21
CA PRO A 22 29.28 -29.03 14.71
C PRO A 22 30.42 -28.41 13.87
N GLU A 23 31.26 -29.24 13.27
CA GLU A 23 32.33 -28.82 12.38
C GLU A 23 31.86 -28.05 11.14
N LEU A 24 30.63 -28.34 10.65
CA LEU A 24 30.04 -27.61 9.53
C LEU A 24 29.63 -26.20 9.94
N ALA A 25 29.16 -26.02 11.19
CA ALA A 25 28.84 -24.71 11.72
C ALA A 25 30.08 -23.83 11.81
N ASP A 26 31.18 -24.38 12.29
CA ASP A 26 32.44 -23.64 12.42
C ASP A 26 33.02 -23.32 11.02
N HIS A 27 33.00 -24.27 10.10
CA HIS A 27 33.41 -24.06 8.72
C HIS A 27 32.59 -22.98 8.02
N TRP A 28 31.28 -22.96 8.25
CA TRP A 28 30.37 -21.94 7.72
C TRP A 28 30.67 -20.55 8.33
N ARG A 29 30.90 -20.46 9.66
CA ARG A 29 31.30 -19.21 10.34
C ARG A 29 32.61 -18.66 9.82
N GLU A 30 33.60 -19.50 9.57
CA GLU A 30 34.86 -19.09 8.96
C GLU A 30 34.71 -18.63 7.51
N SER A 31 33.90 -19.34 6.73
CA SER A 31 33.58 -18.96 5.34
C SER A 31 32.89 -17.60 5.28
N ARG A 32 32.01 -17.29 6.23
CA ARG A 32 31.33 -16.02 6.36
C ARG A 32 32.29 -14.85 6.56
N ARG A 33 33.28 -15.00 7.43
CA ARG A 33 34.25 -13.93 7.75
C ARG A 33 35.06 -13.47 6.54
N ARG A 34 35.08 -14.25 5.47
CA ARG A 34 35.83 -13.97 4.23
C ARG A 34 34.98 -13.32 3.14
N ARG A 35 33.67 -13.12 3.37
CA ARG A 35 32.75 -12.58 2.35
C ARG A 35 32.17 -11.26 2.85
N GLU A 36 32.47 -10.21 2.12
CA GLU A 36 31.72 -8.96 2.22
C GLU A 36 30.53 -9.05 1.27
N VAL A 37 29.31 -8.82 1.79
CA VAL A 37 28.07 -8.82 1.02
C VAL A 37 27.41 -7.47 1.23
N SER A 38 27.18 -6.75 0.15
CA SER A 38 26.51 -5.46 0.16
C SER A 38 24.99 -5.60 0.07
N SER A 39 24.24 -4.54 0.41
CA SER A 39 22.79 -4.49 0.23
C SER A 39 22.40 -4.70 -1.24
N ILE A 40 23.23 -4.21 -2.17
CA ILE A 40 23.01 -4.37 -3.62
C ILE A 40 23.11 -5.85 -4.00
N ASP A 41 24.12 -6.59 -3.52
CA ASP A 41 24.25 -8.02 -3.79
C ASP A 41 23.04 -8.81 -3.30
N VAL A 42 22.50 -8.43 -2.13
CA VAL A 42 21.28 -9.04 -1.58
C VAL A 42 20.09 -8.75 -2.49
N LEU A 43 19.90 -7.51 -2.93
CA LEU A 43 18.78 -7.13 -3.79
C LEU A 43 18.84 -7.75 -5.19
N GLN A 44 20.02 -7.98 -5.72
CA GLN A 44 20.22 -8.65 -7.02
C GLN A 44 19.97 -10.16 -6.94
N ASN A 45 19.90 -10.74 -5.76
CA ASN A 45 19.63 -12.16 -5.59
C ASN A 45 18.16 -12.48 -5.76
N GLN A 46 17.81 -13.37 -6.68
CA GLN A 46 16.43 -13.79 -6.95
C GLN A 46 15.74 -14.47 -5.75
N ALA A 47 16.48 -14.99 -4.78
CA ALA A 47 15.93 -15.55 -3.57
C ALA A 47 15.41 -14.46 -2.60
N THR A 48 15.87 -13.23 -2.69
CA THR A 48 15.51 -12.15 -1.77
C THR A 48 14.00 -11.86 -1.73
N PRO A 49 13.28 -11.69 -2.86
CA PRO A 49 11.83 -11.49 -2.83
C PRO A 49 11.08 -12.67 -2.22
N VAL A 50 11.57 -13.89 -2.41
CA VAL A 50 10.98 -15.10 -1.82
C VAL A 50 11.15 -15.06 -0.31
N PHE A 51 12.38 -14.84 0.14
CA PHE A 51 12.71 -14.80 1.57
C PHE A 51 11.94 -13.69 2.32
N ILE A 52 11.91 -12.47 1.79
CA ILE A 52 11.18 -11.36 2.42
C ILE A 52 9.68 -11.68 2.46
N LYS A 53 9.11 -12.28 1.42
CA LYS A 53 7.70 -12.69 1.43
C LYS A 53 7.41 -13.79 2.45
N GLU A 54 8.30 -14.74 2.62
CA GLU A 54 8.18 -15.76 3.67
C GLU A 54 8.31 -15.15 5.06
N LEU A 55 9.27 -14.25 5.26
CA LEU A 55 9.42 -13.50 6.52
C LEU A 55 8.17 -12.66 6.84
N PHE A 56 7.56 -12.04 5.82
CA PHE A 56 6.29 -11.33 5.94
C PHE A 56 5.14 -12.26 6.37
N ASN A 57 5.05 -13.46 5.81
CA ASN A 57 4.05 -14.45 6.23
C ASN A 57 4.30 -14.88 7.67
N PHE A 58 5.56 -15.13 8.02
CA PHE A 58 5.97 -15.51 9.37
C PHE A 58 5.65 -14.41 10.39
N PHE A 59 5.88 -13.14 10.03
CA PHE A 59 5.54 -11.98 10.85
C PHE A 59 4.07 -11.97 11.25
N PHE A 60 3.16 -12.10 10.27
CA PHE A 60 1.73 -12.07 10.56
C PHE A 60 1.25 -13.35 11.22
N ARG A 61 1.49 -14.51 10.60
CA ARG A 61 0.87 -15.78 10.99
C ARG A 61 1.51 -16.38 12.24
N ASP A 62 2.84 -16.33 12.33
CA ASP A 62 3.56 -17.08 13.36
C ASP A 62 3.99 -16.19 14.55
N ASP A 63 4.34 -14.92 14.32
CA ASP A 63 4.70 -14.01 15.41
C ASP A 63 3.47 -13.22 15.91
N LEU A 64 2.83 -12.40 15.06
CA LEU A 64 1.85 -11.42 15.50
C LEU A 64 0.51 -12.06 15.93
N TYR A 65 -0.05 -12.92 15.10
CA TYR A 65 -1.32 -13.61 15.31
C TYR A 65 -1.12 -15.10 15.67
N GLY A 66 0.05 -15.46 16.18
CA GLY A 66 0.39 -16.81 16.55
C GLY A 66 1.09 -16.86 17.92
N ARG A 67 2.38 -17.21 17.92
CA ARG A 67 3.12 -17.48 19.17
C ARG A 67 3.25 -16.30 20.11
N LEU A 68 3.23 -15.06 19.60
CA LEU A 68 3.38 -13.84 20.39
C LEU A 68 2.05 -13.09 20.57
N GLU A 69 0.95 -13.67 20.10
CA GLU A 69 -0.38 -13.11 20.32
C GLU A 69 -0.73 -13.09 21.81
N ARG A 70 -1.20 -11.96 22.29
CA ARG A 70 -1.72 -11.73 23.63
C ARG A 70 -2.79 -10.65 23.58
N GLU A 71 -3.78 -10.72 24.46
CA GLU A 71 -4.87 -9.75 24.54
C GLU A 71 -4.38 -8.33 24.86
N ASP A 72 -3.28 -8.19 25.59
CA ASP A 72 -2.67 -6.92 25.98
C ASP A 72 -1.68 -6.35 24.97
N ASN A 73 -1.56 -6.94 23.78
CA ASN A 73 -0.71 -6.43 22.71
C ASN A 73 -1.31 -5.17 22.08
N ILE A 74 -0.50 -4.13 21.96
CA ILE A 74 -0.83 -2.92 21.21
C ILE A 74 -0.22 -3.04 19.81
N LEU A 75 -1.07 -3.16 18.78
CA LEU A 75 -0.66 -3.44 17.41
C LEU A 75 -0.59 -2.16 16.57
N LEU A 76 0.59 -1.56 16.48
CA LEU A 76 0.87 -0.42 15.59
C LEU A 76 1.48 -0.85 14.24
N SER A 77 1.39 -2.14 13.91
CA SER A 77 2.07 -2.75 12.76
C SER A 77 1.17 -2.98 11.54
N THR A 78 -0.14 -2.85 11.69
CA THR A 78 -1.13 -3.31 10.69
C THR A 78 -1.06 -2.58 9.35
N GLY A 79 -0.57 -1.34 9.33
CA GLY A 79 -0.62 -0.48 8.13
C GLY A 79 -2.05 -0.09 7.76
N SER A 80 -2.98 -0.23 8.70
CA SER A 80 -4.37 0.20 8.63
C SER A 80 -4.69 1.06 9.85
N VAL A 81 -5.92 1.53 9.92
CA VAL A 81 -6.49 2.21 11.08
C VAL A 81 -7.47 1.28 11.76
N GLU A 82 -7.86 1.58 12.98
CA GLU A 82 -8.89 0.88 13.74
C GLU A 82 -10.25 1.12 13.08
N GLU A 83 -10.86 0.07 12.54
CA GLU A 83 -12.04 0.17 11.68
C GLU A 83 -13.28 0.69 12.41
N GLU A 84 -13.42 0.39 13.70
CA GLU A 84 -14.53 0.88 14.52
C GLU A 84 -14.53 2.41 14.65
N ARG A 85 -13.33 3.01 14.68
CA ARG A 85 -13.15 4.45 14.90
C ARG A 85 -12.93 5.22 13.61
N PHE A 86 -12.16 4.68 12.71
CA PHE A 86 -11.68 5.36 11.49
C PHE A 86 -12.13 4.67 10.20
N GLY A 87 -13.07 3.73 10.28
CA GLY A 87 -13.60 3.00 9.15
C GLY A 87 -14.58 3.82 8.30
N LEU A 88 -15.51 3.12 7.67
CA LEU A 88 -16.46 3.73 6.76
C LEU A 88 -17.38 4.75 7.47
N PRO A 89 -17.57 5.95 6.89
CA PRO A 89 -18.60 6.88 7.30
C PRO A 89 -20.00 6.26 7.30
N SER A 90 -20.88 6.81 8.14
CA SER A 90 -22.25 6.30 8.32
C SER A 90 -23.05 6.23 7.02
N ALA A 91 -22.93 7.24 6.17
CA ALA A 91 -23.60 7.29 4.86
C ALA A 91 -23.17 6.12 3.95
N LEU A 92 -21.89 5.75 3.95
CA LEU A 92 -21.39 4.64 3.14
C LEU A 92 -21.79 3.27 3.71
N ARG A 93 -21.87 3.14 5.05
CA ARG A 93 -22.42 1.94 5.67
C ARG A 93 -23.90 1.75 5.31
N ALA A 94 -24.68 2.84 5.28
CA ALA A 94 -26.09 2.80 4.87
C ALA A 94 -26.23 2.28 3.43
N CYS A 95 -25.33 2.62 2.51
CA CYS A 95 -25.31 2.09 1.14
C CYS A 95 -25.18 0.55 1.11
N VAL A 96 -24.34 -0.02 1.97
CA VAL A 96 -24.18 -1.49 2.05
C VAL A 96 -25.48 -2.15 2.59
N HIS A 97 -26.06 -1.60 3.65
CA HIS A 97 -27.33 -2.10 4.18
C HIS A 97 -28.45 -2.03 3.14
N TYR A 98 -28.57 -0.91 2.45
CA TYR A 98 -29.54 -0.75 1.38
C TYR A 98 -29.36 -1.79 0.24
N ALA A 99 -28.12 -2.02 -0.20
CA ALA A 99 -27.84 -3.01 -1.22
C ALA A 99 -28.19 -4.43 -0.77
N LEU A 100 -27.93 -4.77 0.51
CA LEU A 100 -28.33 -6.06 1.10
C LEU A 100 -29.85 -6.23 1.13
N GLU A 101 -30.61 -5.24 1.58
CA GLU A 101 -32.08 -5.27 1.63
C GLU A 101 -32.71 -5.42 0.24
N ARG A 102 -32.07 -4.88 -0.79
CA ARG A 102 -32.50 -4.98 -2.20
C ARG A 102 -32.05 -6.26 -2.90
N GLY A 103 -31.25 -7.10 -2.25
CA GLY A 103 -30.73 -8.31 -2.87
C GLY A 103 -29.69 -8.05 -3.96
N TRP A 104 -28.96 -6.94 -3.89
CA TRP A 104 -27.96 -6.53 -4.89
C TRP A 104 -26.61 -7.26 -4.69
N TYR A 105 -26.64 -8.55 -4.82
CA TYR A 105 -25.46 -9.43 -4.76
C TYR A 105 -25.43 -10.47 -5.90
N GLY A 106 -26.15 -10.20 -6.98
CA GLY A 106 -26.11 -11.01 -8.20
C GLY A 106 -24.88 -10.71 -9.06
N TYR A 107 -24.75 -11.48 -10.15
CA TYR A 107 -23.71 -11.25 -11.15
C TYR A 107 -23.86 -9.88 -11.81
N SER A 108 -22.72 -9.29 -12.21
CA SER A 108 -22.65 -8.04 -12.94
C SER A 108 -21.54 -8.11 -14.00
N ASP A 109 -21.31 -6.99 -14.69
CA ASP A 109 -20.21 -6.85 -15.65
C ASP A 109 -18.86 -7.09 -14.99
N SER A 110 -17.93 -7.71 -15.71
CA SER A 110 -16.60 -8.10 -15.22
C SER A 110 -15.69 -6.92 -14.90
N LEU A 111 -15.94 -5.75 -15.46
CA LEU A 111 -15.26 -4.49 -15.11
C LEU A 111 -15.97 -3.71 -14.00
N GLY A 112 -17.16 -4.16 -13.61
CA GLY A 112 -18.05 -3.43 -12.71
C GLY A 112 -19.12 -2.62 -13.46
N ARG A 113 -20.15 -2.21 -12.71
CA ARG A 113 -21.30 -1.48 -13.25
C ARG A 113 -20.87 -0.17 -13.93
N ASP A 114 -21.48 0.15 -15.07
CA ASP A 114 -21.12 1.32 -15.88
C ASP A 114 -21.28 2.64 -15.11
N ALA A 115 -22.40 2.84 -14.41
CA ALA A 115 -22.63 4.03 -13.59
C ALA A 115 -21.55 4.20 -12.50
N THR A 116 -21.12 3.10 -11.85
CA THR A 116 -20.05 3.14 -10.87
C THR A 116 -18.71 3.53 -11.50
N ARG A 117 -18.40 2.98 -12.67
CA ARG A 117 -17.16 3.30 -13.41
C ARG A 117 -17.16 4.76 -13.88
N SER A 118 -18.30 5.27 -14.37
CA SER A 118 -18.46 6.68 -14.76
C SER A 118 -18.25 7.62 -13.56
N ALA A 119 -18.87 7.33 -12.41
CA ALA A 119 -18.69 8.13 -11.20
C ALA A 119 -17.23 8.16 -10.73
N ILE A 120 -16.54 7.02 -10.78
CA ILE A 120 -15.09 6.94 -10.47
C ILE A 120 -14.30 7.81 -11.46
N ALA A 121 -14.56 7.71 -12.77
CA ALA A 121 -13.83 8.48 -13.77
C ALA A 121 -13.98 9.99 -13.55
N GLU A 122 -15.20 10.48 -13.30
CA GLU A 122 -15.46 11.89 -13.02
C GLU A 122 -14.75 12.38 -11.76
N MET A 123 -14.79 11.60 -10.68
CA MET A 123 -14.07 11.90 -9.44
C MET A 123 -12.56 12.00 -9.66
N GLU A 124 -11.98 11.01 -10.37
CA GLU A 124 -10.54 10.99 -10.61
C GLU A 124 -10.11 12.12 -11.57
N ASN A 125 -10.91 12.46 -12.58
CA ASN A 125 -10.69 13.62 -13.43
C ASN A 125 -10.64 14.93 -12.62
N ALA A 126 -11.58 15.10 -11.70
CA ALA A 126 -11.62 16.27 -10.84
C ALA A 126 -10.42 16.30 -9.87
N ARG A 127 -10.00 15.13 -9.35
CA ARG A 127 -8.84 14.98 -8.49
C ARG A 127 -7.53 15.37 -9.18
N GLU A 128 -7.38 14.99 -10.45
CA GLU A 128 -6.21 15.29 -11.27
C GLU A 128 -6.28 16.70 -11.91
N GLY A 129 -7.42 17.39 -11.82
CA GLY A 129 -7.66 18.67 -12.48
C GLY A 129 -7.75 18.57 -14.00
N ARG A 130 -8.15 17.42 -14.55
CA ARG A 130 -8.22 17.09 -15.98
C ARG A 130 -9.48 16.29 -16.29
N THR A 131 -9.93 16.34 -17.55
CA THR A 131 -11.08 15.61 -18.07
C THR A 131 -10.62 14.55 -19.07
N ASN A 132 -10.01 13.47 -18.59
CA ASN A 132 -9.31 12.54 -19.46
C ASN A 132 -9.79 11.09 -19.36
N TYR A 133 -10.53 10.73 -18.29
CA TYR A 133 -11.08 9.41 -18.08
C TYR A 133 -12.59 9.39 -18.32
N ASP A 134 -13.08 8.30 -18.85
CA ASP A 134 -14.48 7.92 -18.84
C ASP A 134 -14.63 6.48 -18.33
N ALA A 135 -15.83 5.89 -18.39
CA ALA A 135 -16.09 4.54 -17.93
C ALA A 135 -15.21 3.49 -18.62
N THR A 136 -14.76 3.73 -19.87
CA THR A 136 -13.90 2.78 -20.61
C THR A 136 -12.48 2.71 -20.05
N ASN A 137 -12.07 3.70 -19.27
CA ASN A 137 -10.77 3.77 -18.64
C ASN A 137 -10.74 3.14 -17.23
N VAL A 138 -11.88 2.69 -16.71
CA VAL A 138 -12.02 2.23 -15.33
C VAL A 138 -12.41 0.76 -15.28
N ALA A 139 -11.75 -0.02 -14.39
CA ALA A 139 -12.23 -1.32 -13.96
C ALA A 139 -12.24 -1.40 -12.44
N VAL A 140 -13.38 -1.78 -11.86
CA VAL A 140 -13.51 -2.08 -10.44
C VAL A 140 -12.85 -3.41 -10.14
N THR A 141 -12.16 -3.52 -9.00
CA THR A 141 -11.35 -4.69 -8.65
C THR A 141 -11.55 -5.13 -7.20
N PHE A 142 -11.05 -6.31 -6.85
CA PHE A 142 -11.02 -6.83 -5.47
C PHE A 142 -9.94 -6.16 -4.60
N GLY A 143 -9.82 -4.83 -4.67
CA GLY A 143 -8.81 -4.03 -4.00
C GLY A 143 -7.46 -4.04 -4.71
N GLY A 144 -6.52 -3.21 -4.21
CA GLY A 144 -5.24 -2.94 -4.90
C GLY A 144 -4.37 -4.17 -5.13
N THR A 145 -4.27 -5.07 -4.15
CA THR A 145 -3.42 -6.28 -4.30
C THR A 145 -3.90 -7.19 -5.42
N ALA A 146 -5.21 -7.42 -5.53
CA ALA A 146 -5.78 -8.22 -6.62
C ALA A 146 -5.64 -7.49 -7.97
N ALA A 147 -5.83 -6.18 -7.99
CA ALA A 147 -5.64 -5.34 -9.19
C ALA A 147 -4.22 -5.50 -9.75
N VAL A 148 -3.19 -5.28 -8.93
CA VAL A 148 -1.78 -5.43 -9.35
C VAL A 148 -1.49 -6.87 -9.78
N GLY A 149 -1.94 -7.87 -9.02
CA GLY A 149 -1.75 -9.29 -9.38
C GLY A 149 -2.35 -9.64 -10.75
N SER A 150 -3.55 -9.15 -11.02
CA SER A 150 -4.25 -9.35 -12.32
C SER A 150 -3.55 -8.61 -13.46
N LEU A 151 -3.09 -7.37 -13.23
CA LEU A 151 -2.30 -6.62 -14.22
C LEU A 151 -0.98 -7.33 -14.55
N VAL A 152 -0.27 -7.83 -13.56
CA VAL A 152 0.97 -8.60 -13.75
C VAL A 152 0.72 -9.86 -14.57
N GLU A 153 -0.40 -10.58 -14.33
CA GLU A 153 -0.80 -11.74 -15.12
C GLU A 153 -1.12 -11.35 -16.57
N LEU A 154 -1.87 -10.25 -16.76
CA LEU A 154 -2.19 -9.71 -18.09
C LEU A 154 -0.93 -9.41 -18.88
N LEU A 155 0.00 -8.67 -18.28
CA LEU A 155 1.26 -8.29 -18.92
C LEU A 155 2.15 -9.51 -19.20
N ALA A 156 2.14 -10.51 -18.34
CA ALA A 156 2.85 -11.77 -18.60
C ALA A 156 2.26 -12.51 -19.81
N ARG A 157 0.94 -12.50 -20.00
CA ARG A 157 0.29 -13.06 -21.21
C ARG A 157 0.66 -12.31 -22.47
N ARG A 158 0.67 -10.96 -22.43
CA ARG A 158 1.13 -10.11 -23.55
C ARG A 158 2.56 -10.44 -24.00
N ASN A 159 3.42 -10.76 -23.04
CA ASN A 159 4.85 -10.97 -23.29
C ASN A 159 5.24 -12.43 -23.53
N ARG A 160 4.31 -13.39 -23.57
CA ARG A 160 4.61 -14.83 -23.75
C ARG A 160 5.48 -15.15 -24.97
N ASN A 161 5.31 -14.41 -26.06
CA ASN A 161 5.99 -14.63 -27.34
C ASN A 161 7.20 -13.70 -27.55
N ARG A 162 7.52 -12.86 -26.57
CA ARG A 162 8.67 -11.95 -26.61
C ARG A 162 9.78 -12.50 -25.71
N ARG A 163 11.05 -12.17 -25.98
CA ARG A 163 12.10 -12.39 -24.97
C ARG A 163 11.70 -11.66 -23.71
N SER A 164 11.63 -12.39 -22.61
CA SER A 164 11.22 -11.85 -21.32
C SER A 164 12.22 -10.77 -20.88
N GLY A 165 11.85 -9.50 -21.03
CA GLY A 165 12.59 -8.40 -20.43
C GLY A 165 12.48 -8.42 -18.90
N THR A 166 13.31 -7.61 -18.26
CA THR A 166 13.33 -7.51 -16.79
C THR A 166 12.36 -6.44 -16.32
N ALA A 167 11.43 -6.78 -15.42
CA ALA A 167 10.59 -5.82 -14.74
C ALA A 167 11.40 -5.01 -13.72
N VAL A 168 11.13 -3.71 -13.62
CA VAL A 168 11.81 -2.79 -12.70
C VAL A 168 10.86 -2.42 -11.56
N VAL A 169 11.27 -2.63 -10.31
CA VAL A 169 10.46 -2.39 -9.12
C VAL A 169 11.16 -1.43 -8.19
N GLY A 170 10.53 -0.27 -7.93
CA GLY A 170 10.99 0.69 -6.93
C GLY A 170 10.80 0.19 -5.50
N LEU A 171 11.83 0.36 -4.68
CA LEU A 171 11.83 0.03 -3.25
C LEU A 171 12.00 1.30 -2.41
N PRO A 172 11.46 1.37 -1.17
CA PRO A 172 10.72 0.32 -0.46
C PRO A 172 9.39 -0.05 -1.12
N ASN A 173 8.89 -1.28 -0.85
CA ASN A 173 7.63 -1.72 -1.43
C ASN A 173 6.96 -2.84 -0.61
N TYR A 174 5.73 -3.18 -0.97
CA TYR A 174 4.92 -4.21 -0.31
C TYR A 174 5.29 -5.63 -0.81
N PRO A 175 5.78 -6.54 0.05
CA PRO A 175 6.33 -7.83 -0.36
C PRO A 175 5.41 -8.71 -1.22
N PRO A 176 4.09 -8.79 -0.95
CA PRO A 176 3.19 -9.56 -1.80
C PRO A 176 3.18 -9.10 -3.26
N LEU A 177 3.26 -7.77 -3.51
CA LEU A 177 3.25 -7.21 -4.87
C LEU A 177 4.59 -7.47 -5.57
N VAL A 178 5.71 -7.22 -4.89
CA VAL A 178 7.04 -7.54 -5.41
C VAL A 178 7.14 -9.02 -5.76
N ARG A 179 6.64 -9.90 -4.89
CA ARG A 179 6.63 -11.35 -5.14
C ARG A 179 5.73 -11.73 -6.31
N SER A 180 4.56 -11.11 -6.45
CA SER A 180 3.66 -11.34 -7.58
C SER A 180 4.33 -11.02 -8.91
N ILE A 181 5.06 -9.90 -8.99
CA ILE A 181 5.84 -9.50 -10.17
C ILE A 181 6.94 -10.52 -10.44
N GLY A 182 7.75 -10.86 -9.41
CA GLY A 182 8.87 -11.80 -9.53
C GLY A 182 8.48 -13.25 -9.85
N GLN A 183 7.18 -13.60 -9.74
CA GLN A 183 6.66 -14.89 -10.20
C GLN A 183 6.45 -14.95 -11.72
N ARG A 184 6.32 -13.81 -12.38
CA ARG A 184 6.00 -13.70 -13.80
C ARG A 184 7.13 -13.13 -14.65
N PHE A 185 7.99 -12.30 -14.05
CA PHE A 185 9.10 -11.61 -14.74
C PHE A 185 10.39 -11.77 -13.97
N PRO A 186 11.54 -11.87 -14.64
CA PRO A 186 12.80 -11.47 -14.04
C PRO A 186 12.64 -10.06 -13.50
N THR A 187 13.14 -9.78 -12.29
CA THR A 187 12.84 -8.53 -11.61
C THR A 187 14.13 -7.87 -11.12
N GLU A 188 14.32 -6.61 -11.47
CA GLU A 188 15.34 -5.72 -10.92
C GLU A 188 14.71 -4.88 -9.80
N LEU A 189 15.25 -5.01 -8.60
CA LEU A 189 14.82 -4.28 -7.41
C LEU A 189 15.68 -3.02 -7.25
N VAL A 190 15.07 -1.84 -7.36
CA VAL A 190 15.78 -0.56 -7.39
C VAL A 190 15.51 0.21 -6.11
N PRO A 191 16.50 0.38 -5.22
CA PRO A 191 16.38 1.21 -4.03
C PRO A 191 16.16 2.68 -4.40
N LEU A 192 15.15 3.29 -3.79
CA LEU A 192 14.84 4.72 -3.91
C LEU A 192 15.09 5.38 -2.56
N ALA A 193 16.04 6.29 -2.52
CA ALA A 193 16.32 7.07 -1.33
C ALA A 193 15.15 8.00 -1.02
N CYS A 194 14.83 8.15 0.27
CA CYS A 194 13.87 9.14 0.72
C CYS A 194 14.61 10.45 1.03
N GLU A 195 14.34 11.50 0.30
CA GLU A 195 14.90 12.85 0.48
C GLU A 195 13.85 13.76 1.14
N GLY A 196 13.86 13.80 2.47
CA GLY A 196 12.82 14.49 3.23
C GLY A 196 11.45 13.84 3.00
N GLN A 197 10.53 14.57 2.35
CA GLN A 197 9.18 14.07 2.04
C GLN A 197 9.01 13.62 0.57
N ARG A 198 10.11 13.54 -0.19
CA ARG A 198 10.11 13.16 -1.61
C ARG A 198 10.91 11.89 -1.85
N THR A 199 10.51 11.16 -2.87
CA THR A 199 11.22 9.98 -3.37
C THR A 199 11.62 10.24 -4.83
N PRO A 200 12.92 10.51 -5.10
CA PRO A 200 13.43 10.67 -6.45
C PRO A 200 13.32 9.36 -7.25
N LEU A 201 12.99 9.46 -8.54
CA LEU A 201 12.85 8.32 -9.45
C LEU A 201 14.07 8.12 -10.38
N ARG A 202 15.11 8.94 -10.23
CA ARG A 202 16.30 8.85 -11.09
C ARG A 202 16.91 7.43 -11.14
N PRO A 203 17.06 6.69 -10.02
CA PRO A 203 17.57 5.32 -10.08
C PRO A 203 16.71 4.37 -10.93
N LEU A 204 15.38 4.58 -10.95
CA LEU A 204 14.49 3.82 -11.83
C LEU A 204 14.70 4.16 -13.30
N LEU A 205 14.89 5.44 -13.64
CA LEU A 205 15.17 5.87 -15.00
C LEU A 205 16.45 5.21 -15.53
N ASP A 206 17.47 5.07 -14.70
CA ASP A 206 18.74 4.45 -15.06
C ASP A 206 18.64 2.92 -15.22
N ALA A 207 17.66 2.28 -14.57
CA ALA A 207 17.42 0.84 -14.65
C ALA A 207 16.50 0.41 -15.82
N ILE A 208 15.70 1.32 -16.37
CA ILE A 208 14.77 1.03 -17.47
C ILE A 208 15.54 0.78 -18.77
N ARG A 209 15.18 -0.31 -19.47
CA ARG A 209 15.72 -0.71 -20.76
C ARG A 209 14.62 -0.75 -21.82
N THR A 210 15.00 -0.83 -23.07
CA THR A 210 14.05 -0.87 -24.21
C THR A 210 13.14 -2.10 -24.20
N ASP A 211 13.54 -3.17 -23.55
CA ASP A 211 12.81 -4.43 -23.39
C ASP A 211 12.12 -4.56 -22.02
N THR A 212 12.16 -3.54 -21.14
CA THR A 212 11.49 -3.53 -19.85
C THR A 212 9.97 -3.63 -20.03
N PRO A 213 9.31 -4.72 -19.60
CA PRO A 213 7.87 -4.89 -19.80
C PRO A 213 7.02 -4.14 -18.78
N LEU A 214 7.56 -3.93 -17.59
CA LEU A 214 6.84 -3.38 -16.44
C LEU A 214 7.76 -2.56 -15.56
N VAL A 215 7.28 -1.37 -15.17
CA VAL A 215 7.82 -0.57 -14.07
C VAL A 215 6.75 -0.48 -12.98
N PHE A 216 7.11 -0.82 -11.74
CA PHE A 216 6.18 -0.78 -10.60
C PHE A 216 6.66 0.20 -9.54
N ILE A 217 5.80 1.16 -9.16
CA ILE A 217 6.12 2.23 -8.22
C ILE A 217 4.93 2.44 -7.28
N GLN A 218 5.18 2.75 -6.02
CA GLN A 218 4.19 3.32 -5.10
C GLN A 218 4.26 4.85 -5.16
N THR A 219 3.14 5.52 -5.38
CA THR A 219 3.07 7.00 -5.42
C THR A 219 3.46 7.61 -4.08
N VAL A 220 3.01 6.98 -2.99
CA VAL A 220 3.46 7.26 -1.63
C VAL A 220 4.11 6.00 -1.08
N THR A 221 5.40 6.09 -0.80
CA THR A 221 6.20 4.92 -0.45
C THR A 221 5.85 4.37 0.93
N ASN A 222 5.63 3.08 1.02
CA ASN A 222 5.51 2.36 2.29
C ASN A 222 6.89 1.72 2.61
N PRO A 223 7.54 2.06 3.74
CA PRO A 223 6.93 2.58 4.97
C PRO A 223 7.10 4.09 5.22
N THR A 224 7.87 4.83 4.45
CA THR A 224 8.31 6.19 4.77
C THR A 224 7.22 7.26 4.67
N GLY A 225 6.19 7.04 3.85
CA GLY A 225 5.16 8.03 3.57
C GLY A 225 5.65 9.19 2.68
N ALA A 226 6.83 9.08 2.09
CA ALA A 226 7.34 10.03 1.12
C ALA A 226 6.65 9.86 -0.24
N ARG A 227 6.38 10.97 -0.91
CA ARG A 227 5.74 10.99 -2.23
C ARG A 227 6.78 11.00 -3.34
N VAL A 228 6.55 10.26 -4.42
CA VAL A 228 7.38 10.32 -5.62
C VAL A 228 7.34 11.72 -6.24
N ASP A 229 8.45 12.14 -6.83
CA ASP A 229 8.53 13.42 -7.52
C ASP A 229 7.72 13.37 -8.82
N VAL A 230 6.70 14.24 -8.96
CA VAL A 230 5.78 14.22 -10.10
C VAL A 230 6.46 14.60 -11.41
N ASN A 231 7.48 15.48 -11.36
CA ASN A 231 8.20 15.87 -12.58
C ASN A 231 9.10 14.74 -13.08
N GLU A 232 9.71 13.98 -12.15
CA GLU A 232 10.48 12.79 -12.50
C GLU A 232 9.57 11.66 -13.00
N LEU A 233 8.36 11.53 -12.45
CA LEU A 233 7.35 10.61 -12.95
C LEU A 233 6.92 10.95 -14.37
N ASP A 234 6.63 12.22 -14.66
CA ASP A 234 6.35 12.71 -16.02
C ASP A 234 7.53 12.43 -16.97
N ARG A 235 8.76 12.59 -16.50
CA ARG A 235 9.95 12.25 -17.28
C ARG A 235 10.05 10.75 -17.54
N LEU A 236 9.80 9.92 -16.52
CA LEU A 236 9.79 8.47 -16.65
C LEU A 236 8.77 8.02 -17.70
N LEU A 237 7.55 8.55 -17.65
CA LEU A 237 6.49 8.22 -18.61
C LEU A 237 6.87 8.59 -20.06
N ARG A 238 7.65 9.66 -20.27
CA ARG A 238 8.15 10.03 -21.59
C ARG A 238 9.37 9.20 -22.06
N THR A 239 10.03 8.50 -21.14
CA THR A 239 11.24 7.70 -21.44
C THR A 239 10.89 6.24 -21.76
N VAL A 240 9.80 5.72 -21.21
CA VAL A 240 9.37 4.34 -21.46
C VAL A 240 8.93 4.14 -22.90
N THR A 241 9.14 2.94 -23.41
CA THR A 241 8.69 2.53 -24.76
C THR A 241 7.21 2.14 -24.75
N ASP A 242 6.58 2.06 -25.92
CA ASP A 242 5.18 1.66 -26.06
C ASP A 242 4.88 0.25 -25.51
N SER A 243 5.94 -0.57 -25.36
CA SER A 243 5.80 -1.92 -24.79
C SER A 243 5.95 -1.98 -23.27
N THR A 244 6.33 -0.88 -22.62
CA THR A 244 6.56 -0.80 -21.18
C THR A 244 5.28 -0.27 -20.51
N VAL A 245 4.73 -1.00 -19.57
CA VAL A 245 3.62 -0.51 -18.73
C VAL A 245 4.16 -0.03 -17.38
N VAL A 246 3.73 1.16 -16.97
CA VAL A 246 4.06 1.73 -15.65
C VAL A 246 2.84 1.57 -14.75
N ILE A 247 2.97 0.81 -13.68
CA ILE A 247 1.92 0.65 -12.66
C ILE A 247 2.26 1.52 -11.46
N LEU A 248 1.34 2.44 -11.12
CA LEU A 248 1.39 3.27 -9.92
C LEU A 248 0.41 2.71 -8.88
N ASP A 249 0.92 2.32 -7.72
CA ASP A 249 0.10 1.98 -6.56
C ASP A 249 -0.14 3.24 -5.72
N ASP A 250 -1.36 3.78 -5.81
CA ASP A 250 -1.81 4.96 -5.07
C ASP A 250 -2.42 4.62 -3.70
N SER A 251 -2.34 3.37 -3.25
CA SER A 251 -3.06 2.90 -2.04
C SER A 251 -2.65 3.63 -0.76
N HIS A 252 -1.43 4.16 -0.68
CA HIS A 252 -0.92 4.88 0.49
C HIS A 252 -1.09 6.41 0.42
N ASP A 253 -1.62 6.95 -0.68
CA ASP A 253 -2.00 8.37 -0.80
C ASP A 253 -3.38 8.59 -0.15
N CYS A 254 -3.42 8.66 1.18
CA CYS A 254 -4.65 8.51 1.95
C CYS A 254 -4.89 9.56 3.04
N LEU A 255 -3.94 10.44 3.32
CA LEU A 255 -4.08 11.46 4.37
C LEU A 255 -3.12 12.64 4.09
N GLY A 256 -3.61 13.87 4.14
CA GLY A 256 -2.82 15.07 3.93
C GLY A 256 -3.08 15.73 2.57
N PRO A 257 -2.18 16.61 2.09
CA PRO A 257 -2.42 17.38 0.89
C PRO A 257 -2.57 16.50 -0.35
N ARG A 258 -3.53 16.85 -1.22
CA ARG A 258 -3.73 16.16 -2.49
C ARG A 258 -2.45 16.22 -3.35
N ALA A 259 -2.19 15.18 -4.13
CA ALA A 259 -1.12 15.20 -5.10
C ALA A 259 -1.38 16.26 -6.17
N GLU A 260 -0.33 16.90 -6.65
CA GLU A 260 -0.38 17.57 -7.95
C GLU A 260 -0.62 16.48 -9.01
N GLY A 261 -1.61 16.70 -9.89
CA GLY A 261 -1.95 15.75 -10.95
C GLY A 261 -0.81 15.59 -11.96
N LEU A 262 -0.76 14.44 -12.60
CA LEU A 262 0.12 14.22 -13.75
C LEU A 262 -0.26 15.18 -14.89
N ARG A 263 0.76 15.75 -15.57
CA ARG A 263 0.54 16.74 -16.63
C ARG A 263 -0.12 16.18 -17.89
N SER A 264 -0.01 14.85 -18.10
CA SER A 264 -0.60 14.17 -19.25
C SER A 264 -1.01 12.74 -18.92
N LEU A 265 -2.13 12.28 -19.51
CA LEU A 265 -2.43 10.86 -19.62
C LEU A 265 -1.36 10.21 -20.50
N HIS A 266 -0.83 9.10 -20.04
CA HIS A 266 0.10 8.29 -20.83
C HIS A 266 -0.56 6.93 -21.11
N PRO A 267 -0.57 6.44 -22.37
CA PRO A 267 -1.25 5.20 -22.73
C PRO A 267 -0.72 3.98 -21.96
N ASN A 268 0.52 4.02 -21.53
CA ASN A 268 1.16 2.92 -20.79
C ASN A 268 1.07 3.08 -19.28
N LEU A 269 0.36 4.10 -18.77
CA LEU A 269 0.19 4.30 -17.35
C LEU A 269 -1.05 3.57 -16.84
N VAL A 270 -0.88 2.78 -15.79
CA VAL A 270 -1.97 2.19 -15.01
C VAL A 270 -1.87 2.68 -13.57
N ARG A 271 -2.93 3.25 -13.06
CA ARG A 271 -3.05 3.63 -11.65
C ARG A 271 -3.93 2.65 -10.91
N VAL A 272 -3.55 2.31 -9.69
CA VAL A 272 -4.30 1.38 -8.84
C VAL A 272 -4.69 2.09 -7.55
N ARG A 273 -5.98 2.11 -7.27
CA ARG A 273 -6.56 2.71 -6.07
C ARG A 273 -7.32 1.70 -5.23
N SER A 274 -7.51 2.00 -3.95
CA SER A 274 -8.17 1.08 -3.01
C SER A 274 -8.74 1.84 -1.83
N LEU A 275 -9.87 1.37 -1.29
CA LEU A 275 -10.48 1.90 -0.06
C LEU A 275 -9.77 1.42 1.22
N SER A 276 -8.78 0.54 1.07
CA SER A 276 -8.12 -0.11 2.22
C SER A 276 -7.48 0.88 3.20
N LYS A 277 -6.90 1.97 2.71
CA LYS A 277 -6.18 2.94 3.55
C LYS A 277 -6.94 4.27 3.66
N SER A 278 -7.46 4.78 2.55
CA SER A 278 -8.20 6.04 2.51
C SER A 278 -9.45 6.02 3.40
N HIS A 279 -10.15 4.88 3.45
CA HIS A 279 -11.40 4.72 4.20
C HIS A 279 -11.34 3.66 5.32
N GLY A 280 -10.13 3.16 5.65
CA GLY A 280 -9.98 2.16 6.70
C GLY A 280 -10.79 0.88 6.47
N ALA A 281 -10.99 0.48 5.21
CA ALA A 281 -11.87 -0.62 4.83
C ALA A 281 -11.15 -1.75 4.05
N PRO A 282 -10.03 -2.31 4.55
CA PRO A 282 -9.26 -3.32 3.82
C PRO A 282 -10.04 -4.63 3.61
N GLY A 283 -11.00 -4.92 4.48
CA GLY A 283 -11.84 -6.12 4.44
C GLY A 283 -12.88 -6.11 3.32
N LEU A 284 -13.34 -4.94 2.87
CA LEU A 284 -14.31 -4.83 1.77
C LEU A 284 -13.74 -5.27 0.42
N LYS A 285 -12.41 -5.24 0.26
CA LYS A 285 -11.77 -5.59 -1.01
C LYS A 285 -12.29 -4.80 -2.21
N VAL A 286 -12.51 -3.49 -2.02
CA VAL A 286 -12.90 -2.56 -3.08
C VAL A 286 -11.70 -1.74 -3.51
N GLY A 287 -11.49 -1.67 -4.81
CA GLY A 287 -10.49 -0.86 -5.49
C GLY A 287 -10.83 -0.72 -6.96
N TRP A 288 -10.03 0.02 -7.69
CA TRP A 288 -10.16 0.16 -9.14
C TRP A 288 -8.81 0.42 -9.81
N ILE A 289 -8.77 0.17 -11.09
CA ILE A 289 -7.69 0.61 -11.98
C ILE A 289 -8.18 1.74 -12.86
N LEU A 290 -7.24 2.61 -13.23
CA LEU A 290 -7.40 3.66 -14.21
C LEU A 290 -6.32 3.46 -15.27
N ALA A 291 -6.70 3.24 -16.51
CA ALA A 291 -5.78 2.93 -17.61
C ALA A 291 -6.34 3.35 -18.97
N HIS A 292 -5.50 3.27 -19.99
CA HIS A 292 -5.97 3.40 -21.36
C HIS A 292 -7.03 2.32 -21.69
N GLU A 293 -8.02 2.64 -22.53
CA GLU A 293 -9.13 1.76 -22.86
C GLU A 293 -8.70 0.37 -23.36
N GLU A 294 -7.59 0.29 -24.11
CA GLU A 294 -7.05 -0.98 -24.60
C GLU A 294 -6.62 -1.89 -23.44
N ILE A 295 -5.99 -1.34 -22.40
CA ILE A 295 -5.57 -2.10 -21.21
C ILE A 295 -6.82 -2.57 -20.45
N VAL A 296 -7.82 -1.71 -20.30
CA VAL A 296 -9.08 -2.05 -19.62
C VAL A 296 -9.86 -3.11 -20.40
N SER A 297 -9.90 -3.03 -21.72
CA SER A 297 -10.53 -4.03 -22.58
C SER A 297 -9.86 -5.40 -22.46
N GLU A 298 -8.52 -5.46 -22.45
CA GLU A 298 -7.81 -6.72 -22.21
C GLU A 298 -7.99 -7.23 -20.78
N PHE A 299 -8.11 -6.31 -19.82
CA PHE A 299 -8.39 -6.66 -18.42
C PHE A 299 -9.77 -7.32 -18.28
N TYR A 300 -10.76 -6.95 -19.09
CA TYR A 300 -12.07 -7.60 -19.13
C TYR A 300 -11.95 -9.10 -19.38
N GLU A 301 -11.17 -9.52 -20.38
CA GLU A 301 -10.96 -10.93 -20.73
C GLU A 301 -10.33 -11.71 -19.55
N LEU A 302 -9.40 -11.08 -18.87
CA LEU A 302 -8.81 -11.68 -17.68
C LEU A 302 -9.82 -11.76 -16.52
N ALA A 303 -10.54 -10.69 -16.25
CA ALA A 303 -11.50 -10.59 -15.17
C ALA A 303 -12.63 -11.60 -15.32
N SER A 304 -13.23 -11.67 -16.51
CA SER A 304 -14.33 -12.58 -16.82
C SER A 304 -13.95 -14.07 -16.66
N THR A 305 -12.69 -14.41 -16.93
CA THR A 305 -12.19 -15.79 -16.83
C THR A 305 -11.65 -16.15 -15.44
N ALA A 306 -11.12 -15.16 -14.69
CA ALA A 306 -10.46 -15.42 -13.42
C ALA A 306 -11.41 -15.39 -12.21
N TYR A 307 -12.37 -14.47 -12.20
CA TYR A 307 -13.26 -14.27 -11.05
C TYR A 307 -14.69 -13.81 -11.39
N GLY A 308 -15.01 -13.62 -12.66
CA GLY A 308 -16.34 -13.25 -13.15
C GLY A 308 -16.62 -11.76 -13.04
N SER A 309 -16.97 -11.26 -11.85
CA SER A 309 -17.22 -9.84 -11.62
C SER A 309 -16.78 -9.40 -10.22
N PRO A 310 -16.50 -8.11 -10.01
CA PRO A 310 -16.33 -7.56 -8.67
C PRO A 310 -17.60 -7.71 -7.83
N PRO A 311 -17.51 -7.61 -6.48
CA PRO A 311 -18.68 -7.75 -5.60
C PRO A 311 -19.71 -6.65 -5.85
N SER A 312 -20.84 -7.00 -6.48
CA SER A 312 -21.92 -6.08 -6.84
C SER A 312 -22.53 -5.37 -5.63
N LEU A 313 -22.48 -5.99 -4.46
CA LEU A 313 -22.91 -5.44 -3.19
C LEU A 313 -22.30 -4.06 -2.87
N PHE A 314 -21.11 -3.78 -3.37
CA PHE A 314 -20.38 -2.54 -3.06
C PHE A 314 -20.44 -1.47 -4.16
N TYR A 315 -21.21 -1.68 -5.23
CA TYR A 315 -21.29 -0.67 -6.29
C TYR A 315 -21.94 0.62 -5.82
N LEU A 316 -23.08 0.52 -5.12
CA LEU A 316 -23.74 1.71 -4.57
C LEU A 316 -22.82 2.48 -3.63
N LEU A 317 -22.14 1.78 -2.69
CA LEU A 317 -21.16 2.40 -1.80
C LEU A 317 -20.08 3.14 -2.60
N THR A 318 -19.53 2.49 -3.64
CA THR A 318 -18.43 3.04 -4.43
C THR A 318 -18.87 4.24 -5.26
N GLU A 319 -20.08 4.19 -5.82
CA GLU A 319 -20.66 5.26 -6.61
C GLU A 319 -21.00 6.49 -5.75
N VAL A 320 -21.68 6.29 -4.61
CA VAL A 320 -21.98 7.38 -3.68
C VAL A 320 -20.70 7.99 -3.13
N LEU A 321 -19.70 7.17 -2.79
CA LEU A 321 -18.39 7.68 -2.40
C LEU A 321 -17.77 8.55 -3.49
N ALA A 322 -17.74 8.06 -4.74
CA ALA A 322 -17.15 8.81 -5.85
C ALA A 322 -17.85 10.15 -6.07
N ARG A 323 -19.18 10.19 -5.95
CA ARG A 323 -19.97 11.43 -6.03
C ARG A 323 -19.67 12.37 -4.88
N PHE A 324 -19.63 11.88 -3.64
CA PHE A 324 -19.33 12.70 -2.47
C PHE A 324 -17.92 13.28 -2.51
N GLU A 325 -16.93 12.50 -2.91
CA GLU A 325 -15.55 12.97 -3.13
C GLU A 325 -15.48 14.02 -4.25
N LEU A 326 -16.22 13.81 -5.34
CA LEU A 326 -16.32 14.78 -6.45
C LEU A 326 -16.91 16.11 -5.97
N TRP A 327 -18.00 16.07 -5.19
CA TRP A 327 -18.64 17.26 -4.66
C TRP A 327 -17.73 18.02 -3.69
N GLU A 328 -16.99 17.32 -2.86
CA GLU A 328 -15.97 17.95 -2.01
C GLU A 328 -14.82 18.57 -2.81
N ILE A 329 -14.36 17.91 -3.88
CA ILE A 329 -13.32 18.46 -4.76
C ILE A 329 -13.79 19.74 -5.43
N ARG A 330 -15.08 19.83 -5.77
CA ARG A 330 -15.73 21.01 -6.32
C ARG A 330 -16.12 22.05 -5.27
N ASP A 331 -15.81 21.81 -4.01
CA ASP A 331 -16.15 22.67 -2.86
C ASP A 331 -17.65 22.93 -2.70
N LEU A 332 -18.48 21.93 -3.04
CA LEU A 332 -19.93 22.02 -2.87
C LEU A 332 -20.27 21.88 -1.38
N MET A 333 -20.94 22.89 -0.85
CA MET A 333 -21.47 22.85 0.51
C MET A 333 -22.72 21.95 0.62
N GLU A 334 -23.57 21.99 -0.39
CA GLU A 334 -24.80 21.21 -0.53
C GLU A 334 -25.00 20.80 -1.98
N PRO A 335 -25.37 19.53 -2.28
CA PRO A 335 -25.65 19.08 -3.64
C PRO A 335 -26.95 19.71 -4.14
N GLY A 336 -26.91 20.22 -5.39
CA GLY A 336 -28.06 20.77 -6.08
C GLY A 336 -28.92 19.71 -6.79
N PRO A 337 -30.00 20.13 -7.47
CA PRO A 337 -30.86 19.21 -8.23
C PRO A 337 -30.14 18.38 -9.28
N HIS A 338 -29.09 18.91 -9.88
CA HIS A 338 -28.28 18.21 -10.88
C HIS A 338 -27.50 17.05 -10.23
N GLU A 339 -26.79 17.31 -9.14
CA GLU A 339 -26.03 16.31 -8.40
C GLU A 339 -26.92 15.21 -7.81
N LEU A 340 -28.11 15.60 -7.31
CA LEU A 340 -29.08 14.64 -6.78
C LEU A 340 -29.67 13.75 -7.87
N ALA A 341 -29.85 14.28 -9.10
CA ALA A 341 -30.38 13.52 -10.23
C ALA A 341 -29.42 12.37 -10.66
N GLU A 342 -28.10 12.53 -10.44
CA GLU A 342 -27.11 11.49 -10.75
C GLU A 342 -27.29 10.21 -9.93
N LEU A 343 -27.94 10.31 -8.76
CA LEU A 343 -28.22 9.19 -7.86
C LEU A 343 -29.74 8.89 -7.75
N ALA A 344 -30.57 9.45 -8.64
CA ALA A 344 -32.04 9.35 -8.57
C ALA A 344 -32.57 7.92 -8.68
N GLU A 345 -31.85 7.00 -9.31
CA GLU A 345 -32.25 5.59 -9.40
C GLU A 345 -32.21 4.86 -8.03
N TYR A 346 -31.54 5.44 -7.04
CA TYR A 346 -31.45 4.92 -5.66
C TYR A 346 -32.45 5.64 -4.72
N GLU A 347 -33.72 5.74 -5.12
CA GLU A 347 -34.76 6.55 -4.48
C GLU A 347 -34.76 6.61 -2.93
N PRO A 348 -34.60 5.52 -2.17
CA PRO A 348 -34.56 5.60 -0.71
C PRO A 348 -33.29 6.23 -0.15
N CYS A 349 -32.15 6.08 -0.83
CA CYS A 349 -30.91 6.80 -0.51
C CYS A 349 -30.99 8.27 -0.90
N ALA A 350 -31.67 8.61 -1.99
CA ALA A 350 -31.76 9.97 -2.51
C ALA A 350 -32.61 10.91 -1.64
N ARG A 351 -33.61 10.39 -0.90
CA ARG A 351 -34.46 11.21 -0.02
C ARG A 351 -33.69 11.92 1.09
N ASP A 352 -32.59 11.30 1.57
CA ASP A 352 -31.73 11.84 2.62
C ASP A 352 -30.32 12.14 2.15
N LEU A 353 -30.10 12.20 0.82
CA LEU A 353 -28.76 12.32 0.24
C LEU A 353 -28.04 13.61 0.67
N VAL A 354 -28.80 14.73 0.80
CA VAL A 354 -28.28 16.00 1.30
C VAL A 354 -27.74 15.84 2.72
N ASN A 355 -28.55 15.23 3.59
CA ASN A 355 -28.15 14.98 4.98
C ASN A 355 -27.01 13.95 5.05
N ALA A 356 -27.04 12.93 4.20
CA ALA A 356 -25.98 11.92 4.10
C ALA A 356 -24.65 12.54 3.70
N TYR A 357 -24.64 13.45 2.72
CA TYR A 357 -23.46 14.18 2.31
C TYR A 357 -22.93 15.12 3.40
N ALA A 358 -23.82 15.86 4.05
CA ALA A 358 -23.45 16.73 5.17
C ALA A 358 -22.81 15.91 6.32
N SER A 359 -23.39 14.77 6.68
CA SER A 359 -22.83 13.84 7.69
C SER A 359 -21.48 13.28 7.25
N TYR A 360 -21.36 12.87 5.98
CA TYR A 360 -20.12 12.36 5.41
C TYR A 360 -18.97 13.38 5.55
N ARG A 361 -19.23 14.65 5.21
CA ARG A 361 -18.22 15.72 5.31
C ARG A 361 -17.77 15.91 6.76
N ILE A 362 -18.71 15.97 7.71
CA ILE A 362 -18.41 16.15 9.14
C ILE A 362 -17.57 14.98 9.67
N GLU A 363 -18.00 13.74 9.39
CA GLU A 363 -17.30 12.53 9.83
C GLU A 363 -15.90 12.44 9.22
N ARG A 364 -15.77 12.76 7.92
CA ARG A 364 -14.50 12.75 7.21
C ARG A 364 -13.52 13.79 7.77
N GLU A 365 -13.97 15.02 7.96
CA GLU A 365 -13.14 16.09 8.54
C GLU A 365 -12.69 15.75 9.97
N ALA A 366 -13.59 15.23 10.79
CA ALA A 366 -13.27 14.79 12.15
C ALA A 366 -12.23 13.67 12.14
N ARG A 367 -12.43 12.65 11.29
CA ARG A 367 -11.49 11.55 11.08
C ARG A 367 -10.11 12.03 10.65
N GLU A 368 -10.05 12.89 9.64
CA GLU A 368 -8.78 13.41 9.12
C GLU A 368 -8.03 14.23 10.17
N ARG A 369 -8.72 15.12 10.87
CA ARG A 369 -8.16 15.92 11.96
C ARG A 369 -7.58 15.05 13.06
N GLU A 370 -8.29 14.01 13.45
CA GLU A 370 -7.85 13.10 14.50
C GLU A 370 -6.65 12.25 14.05
N LEU A 371 -6.67 11.67 12.85
CA LEU A 371 -5.55 10.92 12.31
C LEU A 371 -4.29 11.77 12.16
N LEU A 372 -4.43 13.03 11.74
CA LEU A 372 -3.33 13.98 11.68
C LEU A 372 -2.75 14.26 13.07
N ALA A 373 -3.61 14.42 14.09
CA ALA A 373 -3.18 14.64 15.46
C ALA A 373 -2.42 13.42 16.03
N LEU A 374 -2.93 12.21 15.82
CA LEU A 374 -2.25 10.97 16.24
C LEU A 374 -0.92 10.76 15.50
N ARG A 375 -0.88 11.04 14.21
CA ARG A 375 0.35 10.99 13.42
C ARG A 375 1.40 11.97 13.95
N ASN A 376 1.04 13.23 14.14
CA ASN A 376 1.95 14.26 14.62
C ASN A 376 2.44 13.93 16.04
N PHE A 377 1.57 13.49 16.93
CA PHE A 377 1.96 12.98 18.25
C PHE A 377 3.01 11.85 18.14
N THR A 378 2.80 10.90 17.22
CA THR A 378 3.75 9.79 17.01
C THR A 378 5.10 10.28 16.51
N VAL A 379 5.12 11.25 15.58
CA VAL A 379 6.35 11.88 15.08
C VAL A 379 7.12 12.54 16.21
N ASP A 380 6.43 13.38 17.01
CA ASP A 380 7.04 14.12 18.12
C ASP A 380 7.61 13.16 19.18
N ARG A 381 6.86 12.11 19.52
CA ARG A 381 7.33 11.10 20.47
C ARG A 381 8.50 10.28 19.93
N ALA A 382 8.47 9.90 18.65
CA ALA A 382 9.56 9.16 18.04
C ALA A 382 10.87 9.96 18.05
N HIS A 383 10.84 11.27 17.86
CA HIS A 383 12.02 12.14 17.94
C HIS A 383 12.71 12.10 19.32
N SER A 384 11.99 11.81 20.40
CA SER A 384 12.57 11.78 21.75
C SER A 384 13.52 10.60 22.01
N PHE A 385 13.42 9.51 21.20
CA PHE A 385 14.19 8.29 21.41
C PHE A 385 14.80 7.68 20.12
N SER A 386 14.52 8.26 18.96
CA SER A 386 15.00 7.77 17.66
C SER A 386 16.08 8.67 17.07
N GLU A 387 17.00 8.09 16.31
CA GLU A 387 18.05 8.84 15.60
C GLU A 387 17.49 9.52 14.35
N GLN A 388 16.55 8.86 13.69
CA GLN A 388 15.89 9.36 12.49
C GLN A 388 14.39 9.08 12.55
N VAL A 389 13.60 10.03 12.05
CA VAL A 389 12.14 9.92 11.94
C VAL A 389 11.72 10.45 10.58
N PHE A 390 10.97 9.65 9.83
CA PHE A 390 10.29 10.10 8.62
C PHE A 390 8.88 10.58 8.98
N ALA A 391 8.66 11.89 8.90
CA ALA A 391 7.33 12.49 9.02
C ALA A 391 6.62 12.44 7.66
N PRO A 392 5.57 11.62 7.51
CA PRO A 392 4.92 11.42 6.22
C PRO A 392 4.15 12.68 5.78
N LEU A 393 4.15 12.96 4.47
CA LEU A 393 3.32 14.02 3.89
C LEU A 393 1.88 13.54 3.67
N CYS A 394 1.70 12.38 3.10
CA CYS A 394 0.42 11.91 2.52
C CYS A 394 -0.06 10.58 3.07
N SER A 395 0.49 10.12 4.19
CA SER A 395 0.13 8.89 4.86
C SER A 395 -0.06 9.12 6.36
N PHE A 396 -0.78 8.22 7.02
CA PHE A 396 -0.82 8.22 8.49
C PHE A 396 0.35 7.46 9.12
N ASN A 397 1.03 6.56 8.38
CA ASN A 397 2.13 5.76 8.91
C ASN A 397 3.36 6.61 9.22
N VAL A 398 3.99 6.38 10.37
CA VAL A 398 5.22 7.05 10.79
C VAL A 398 6.34 6.02 10.86
N THR A 399 7.49 6.33 10.25
CA THR A 399 8.65 5.45 10.24
C THR A 399 9.80 6.09 11.00
N PHE A 400 10.48 5.32 11.85
CA PHE A 400 11.56 5.81 12.69
C PHE A 400 12.64 4.74 12.91
N ALA A 401 13.87 5.17 13.18
CA ALA A 401 15.01 4.33 13.51
C ALA A 401 15.43 4.57 14.97
N PRO A 402 15.21 3.61 15.87
CA PRO A 402 15.49 3.77 17.30
C PRO A 402 16.98 3.82 17.69
N GLY A 403 17.92 3.72 16.74
CA GLY A 403 19.36 3.75 17.02
C GLY A 403 19.89 2.53 17.75
N SER A 404 19.15 1.42 17.75
CA SER A 404 19.59 0.18 18.36
C SER A 404 20.50 -0.62 17.43
N ALA A 405 21.56 -1.19 17.98
CA ALA A 405 22.37 -2.15 17.25
C ALA A 405 21.57 -3.44 16.98
N GLY A 406 21.43 -3.80 15.72
CA GLY A 406 20.85 -5.08 15.29
C GLY A 406 19.68 -4.96 14.33
N PRO A 407 19.24 -6.09 13.76
CA PRO A 407 18.16 -6.15 12.78
C PRO A 407 16.81 -5.70 13.36
N ASP A 408 16.05 -4.93 12.60
CA ASP A 408 14.75 -4.39 12.99
C ASP A 408 13.70 -5.49 13.25
N TYR A 409 13.77 -6.61 12.56
CA TYR A 409 12.88 -7.75 12.83
C TYR A 409 13.11 -8.34 14.24
N LEU A 410 14.35 -8.45 14.67
CA LEU A 410 14.68 -8.91 16.03
C LEU A 410 14.28 -7.86 17.08
N LEU A 411 14.42 -6.58 16.76
CA LEU A 411 13.96 -5.48 17.58
C LEU A 411 12.44 -5.53 17.78
N PHE A 412 11.67 -5.69 16.69
CA PHE A 412 10.23 -5.92 16.75
C PHE A 412 9.88 -7.07 17.70
N ARG A 413 10.50 -8.25 17.53
CA ARG A 413 10.19 -9.42 18.39
C ARG A 413 10.52 -9.16 19.85
N ARG A 414 11.60 -8.43 20.16
CA ARG A 414 11.96 -8.06 21.53
C ARG A 414 10.95 -7.10 22.14
N LEU A 415 10.53 -6.07 21.40
CA LEU A 415 9.49 -5.12 21.81
C LEU A 415 8.17 -5.84 22.08
N LEU A 416 7.72 -6.68 21.15
CA LEU A 416 6.46 -7.41 21.32
C LEU A 416 6.48 -8.34 22.54
N ARG A 417 7.60 -9.03 22.80
CA ARG A 417 7.71 -9.94 23.94
C ARG A 417 7.79 -9.23 25.30
N ARG A 418 8.52 -8.11 25.38
CA ARG A 418 8.79 -7.42 26.63
C ARG A 418 7.77 -6.34 26.95
N GLU A 419 7.44 -5.55 25.93
CA GLU A 419 6.63 -4.34 26.08
C GLU A 419 5.20 -4.48 25.53
N ARG A 420 4.88 -5.62 24.91
CA ARG A 420 3.56 -5.86 24.28
C ARG A 420 3.21 -4.84 23.19
N VAL A 421 4.22 -4.33 22.49
CA VAL A 421 4.04 -3.36 21.40
C VAL A 421 4.59 -3.93 20.11
N ALA A 422 3.79 -3.89 19.05
CA ALA A 422 4.16 -4.35 17.72
C ALA A 422 4.26 -3.19 16.74
N PHE A 423 5.43 -3.06 16.11
CA PHE A 423 5.67 -2.23 14.94
C PHE A 423 5.96 -3.09 13.71
N TYR A 424 5.79 -2.51 12.53
CA TYR A 424 6.15 -3.19 11.29
C TYR A 424 7.65 -2.98 11.00
N PRO A 425 8.47 -4.04 10.93
CA PRO A 425 9.89 -3.93 10.63
C PRO A 425 10.15 -3.47 9.18
N GLY A 426 11.07 -2.55 8.99
CA GLY A 426 11.39 -1.99 7.68
C GLY A 426 11.90 -3.01 6.67
N ILE A 427 12.60 -4.05 7.14
CA ILE A 427 13.07 -5.14 6.28
C ILE A 427 11.93 -5.81 5.50
N LEU A 428 10.72 -5.87 6.08
CA LEU A 428 9.55 -6.39 5.40
C LEU A 428 9.08 -5.48 4.24
N ALA A 429 9.59 -4.26 4.15
CA ALA A 429 9.39 -3.38 3.00
C ALA A 429 10.67 -3.21 2.16
N TYR A 430 11.65 -4.09 2.32
CA TYR A 430 12.97 -4.03 1.67
C TYR A 430 13.84 -2.83 2.10
N CYS A 431 13.61 -2.26 3.28
CA CYS A 431 14.55 -1.32 3.88
C CYS A 431 15.74 -2.12 4.46
N LEU A 432 16.81 -2.28 3.70
CA LEU A 432 17.94 -3.14 4.07
C LEU A 432 19.05 -2.40 4.82
N ASP A 433 19.00 -1.08 4.81
CA ASP A 433 19.98 -0.23 5.49
C ASP A 433 19.33 0.42 6.71
N GLY A 434 19.90 0.16 7.89
CA GLY A 434 19.38 0.66 9.17
C GLY A 434 18.32 -0.24 9.80
N ALA A 435 17.94 0.09 11.03
CA ALA A 435 16.91 -0.61 11.80
C ALA A 435 15.63 0.25 11.84
N TRP A 436 14.74 0.05 10.87
CA TRP A 436 13.53 0.85 10.71
C TRP A 436 12.30 0.16 11.29
N LEU A 437 11.48 0.93 11.99
CA LEU A 437 10.16 0.51 12.48
C LEU A 437 9.09 1.46 11.95
N ARG A 438 7.98 0.91 11.46
CA ARG A 438 6.80 1.69 11.04
C ARG A 438 5.67 1.52 12.04
N ALA A 439 5.16 2.65 12.55
CA ALA A 439 3.95 2.74 13.34
C ALA A 439 2.74 3.12 12.47
N SER A 440 1.60 2.49 12.71
CA SER A 440 0.27 2.89 12.20
C SER A 440 -0.53 3.46 13.38
N PRO A 441 -0.52 4.79 13.59
CA PRO A 441 -1.04 5.42 14.81
C PRO A 441 -2.57 5.56 14.85
N GLY A 442 -3.30 5.06 13.87
CA GLY A 442 -4.76 5.08 13.83
C GLY A 442 -5.41 4.08 14.79
N VAL A 443 -5.11 4.20 16.08
CA VAL A 443 -5.62 3.40 17.19
C VAL A 443 -6.16 4.32 18.30
N GLN A 444 -6.67 3.76 19.38
CA GLN A 444 -7.07 4.53 20.58
C GLN A 444 -5.89 5.37 21.09
N LYS A 445 -6.13 6.65 21.40
CA LYS A 445 -5.08 7.57 21.85
C LYS A 445 -4.33 7.07 23.09
N ASN A 446 -5.03 6.47 24.04
CA ASN A 446 -4.43 5.94 25.27
C ASN A 446 -3.48 4.78 24.96
N ASP A 447 -3.85 3.91 24.02
CA ASP A 447 -2.99 2.79 23.58
C ASP A 447 -1.76 3.31 22.85
N LEU A 448 -1.94 4.31 21.98
CA LEU A 448 -0.82 4.94 21.30
C LEU A 448 0.17 5.58 22.28
N VAL A 449 -0.32 6.34 23.28
CA VAL A 449 0.52 6.94 24.32
C VAL A 449 1.26 5.84 25.08
N SER A 450 0.55 4.82 25.54
CA SER A 450 1.13 3.68 26.27
C SER A 450 2.21 2.96 25.43
N ALA A 451 1.93 2.72 24.14
CA ALA A 451 2.89 2.07 23.24
C ALA A 451 4.15 2.90 23.05
N MET A 452 4.03 4.21 22.84
CA MET A 452 5.18 5.09 22.64
C MET A 452 6.01 5.22 23.94
N ASP A 453 5.38 5.30 25.11
CA ASP A 453 6.06 5.37 26.40
C ASP A 453 6.82 4.06 26.72
N ARG A 454 6.21 2.91 26.46
CA ARG A 454 6.86 1.59 26.61
C ARG A 454 8.04 1.47 25.65
N THR A 455 7.88 1.91 24.39
CA THR A 455 8.94 1.87 23.40
C THR A 455 10.11 2.76 23.79
N GLU A 456 9.88 3.98 24.26
CA GLU A 456 10.92 4.90 24.73
C GLU A 456 11.73 4.29 25.89
N ARG A 457 11.05 3.74 26.89
CA ARG A 457 11.73 3.06 28.03
C ARG A 457 12.58 1.89 27.55
N PHE A 458 12.05 1.08 26.64
CA PHE A 458 12.76 -0.05 26.07
C PHE A 458 14.02 0.39 25.32
N VAL A 459 13.91 1.38 24.43
CA VAL A 459 15.04 1.89 23.63
C VAL A 459 16.12 2.52 24.52
N ARG A 460 15.72 3.31 25.53
CA ARG A 460 16.68 3.88 26.51
C ARG A 460 17.39 2.80 27.32
N GLY A 461 16.74 1.69 27.60
CA GLY A 461 17.34 0.54 28.29
C GLY A 461 18.27 -0.33 27.41
N LEU A 462 18.32 -0.07 26.09
CA LEU A 462 19.27 -0.72 25.18
C LEU A 462 20.59 0.06 25.03
N ARG A 463 20.58 1.35 25.36
CA ARG A 463 21.77 2.24 25.40
C ARG A 463 22.52 2.07 26.73
#